data_4df7c29465899192047b13b1f19e4668
#
_entry.id   4df7c29465899192047b13b1f19e4668
#
_cell.length_a   1.000
_cell.length_b   1.000
_cell.length_c   1.000
_cell.angle_alpha   90.00
_cell.angle_beta   90.00
_cell.angle_gamma   90.00
#
_symmetry.space_group_name_H-M   'P 1'
#
loop_
_entity.id
_entity.type
_entity.pdbx_description
1 polymer ?
#
loop_
_entity_poly.entity_id
_entity_poly.type
_entity_poly.pdbx_seq_one_letter_code
_entity_poly.pdbx_strand_id
1 'polypeptide(L)'
;MSRLRIAFMGTPAYGAASLQALVDAGYQVCGVFTQPDRPRGRRGKTQPPPVKLLAQQHGIPVYQPARISRDGVDDFRRLQPDLAVTAAFGQILSQELLDIPRLGTVNVHASLLPKYRGSSPVHWAIMEGETKTGVTTMMTDAGIDTGDILLQSTLNVLPGETAGELTLRLADLGAKVLLETVEALEHGHCPRRPQEEGLMSHYPMLRKEMGEINWSGSAEQIARSLRGMLPWPG
;
A
#
# COMPACT_ATOMS: atom_id res chain seq x y z
N MET A 1 3.44 22.99 18.47
CA MET A 1 2.47 22.88 17.36
C MET A 1 1.73 21.57 17.51
N SER A 2 0.41 21.54 17.28
CA SER A 2 -0.37 20.30 17.32
C SER A 2 0.09 19.43 16.14
N ARG A 3 0.52 18.17 16.39
CA ARG A 3 0.88 17.21 15.35
C ARG A 3 -0.33 16.91 14.47
N LEU A 4 -0.06 16.59 13.19
CA LEU A 4 -1.09 16.23 12.21
C LEU A 4 -2.01 15.12 12.73
N ARG A 5 -3.30 15.28 12.50
CA ARG A 5 -4.31 14.21 12.68
C ARG A 5 -4.35 13.35 11.42
N ILE A 6 -3.97 12.10 11.53
CA ILE A 6 -3.83 11.19 10.40
C ILE A 6 -4.94 10.13 10.46
N ALA A 7 -5.71 9.98 9.39
CA ALA A 7 -6.54 8.80 9.16
C ALA A 7 -5.74 7.78 8.36
N PHE A 8 -5.68 6.54 8.81
CA PHE A 8 -4.92 5.49 8.15
C PHE A 8 -5.86 4.47 7.49
N MET A 9 -5.53 4.04 6.27
CA MET A 9 -6.27 3.03 5.51
C MET A 9 -5.33 1.93 5.04
N GLY A 10 -5.52 0.71 5.51
CA GLY A 10 -4.66 -0.41 5.16
C GLY A 10 -5.24 -1.75 5.58
N THR A 11 -4.72 -2.85 5.05
CA THR A 11 -5.27 -4.18 5.37
C THR A 11 -4.19 -5.20 5.73
N PRO A 12 -3.21 -5.56 4.85
CA PRO A 12 -2.22 -6.60 5.11
C PRO A 12 -1.06 -6.10 5.99
N ALA A 13 -0.13 -7.01 6.27
CA ALA A 13 1.10 -6.71 7.02
C ALA A 13 1.93 -5.56 6.41
N TYR A 14 1.91 -5.40 5.09
CA TYR A 14 2.54 -4.27 4.41
C TYR A 14 2.04 -2.92 4.96
N GLY A 15 0.71 -2.76 5.09
CA GLY A 15 0.12 -1.56 5.67
C GLY A 15 0.38 -1.44 7.18
N ALA A 16 0.47 -2.57 7.90
CA ALA A 16 0.72 -2.55 9.33
C ALA A 16 2.09 -1.93 9.68
N ALA A 17 3.14 -2.15 8.87
CA ALA A 17 4.44 -1.52 9.06
C ALA A 17 4.36 0.02 8.97
N SER A 18 3.62 0.54 8.00
CA SER A 18 3.38 1.98 7.85
C SER A 18 2.60 2.56 9.04
N LEU A 19 1.56 1.87 9.52
CA LEU A 19 0.79 2.28 10.69
C LEU A 19 1.66 2.29 11.96
N GLN A 20 2.46 1.24 12.18
CA GLN A 20 3.36 1.15 13.33
C GLN A 20 4.35 2.32 13.33
N ALA A 21 4.96 2.63 12.19
CA ALA A 21 5.91 3.73 12.08
C ALA A 21 5.27 5.08 12.45
N LEU A 22 4.04 5.36 12.01
CA LEU A 22 3.33 6.59 12.38
C LEU A 22 3.07 6.67 13.88
N VAL A 23 2.68 5.56 14.51
CA VAL A 23 2.44 5.48 15.96
C VAL A 23 3.73 5.67 16.75
N ASP A 24 4.81 4.98 16.36
CA ASP A 24 6.13 5.06 17.03
C ASP A 24 6.74 6.46 16.91
N ALA A 25 6.52 7.14 15.78
CA ALA A 25 6.91 8.54 15.60
C ALA A 25 6.03 9.53 16.38
N GLY A 26 4.97 9.04 17.05
CA GLY A 26 4.06 9.82 17.89
C GLY A 26 3.09 10.71 17.11
N TYR A 27 2.78 10.37 15.86
CA TYR A 27 1.69 11.03 15.12
C TYR A 27 0.33 10.64 15.72
N GLN A 28 -0.62 11.58 15.66
CA GLN A 28 -1.99 11.31 16.11
C GLN A 28 -2.78 10.55 15.04
N VAL A 29 -2.76 9.20 15.09
CA VAL A 29 -3.65 8.40 14.23
C VAL A 29 -5.06 8.44 14.82
N CYS A 30 -5.94 9.24 14.19
CA CYS A 30 -7.30 9.48 14.70
C CYS A 30 -8.30 8.37 14.39
N GLY A 31 -7.98 7.49 13.44
CA GLY A 31 -8.79 6.32 13.09
C GLY A 31 -8.16 5.48 11.99
N VAL A 32 -8.50 4.21 11.98
CA VAL A 32 -7.99 3.23 11.03
C VAL A 32 -9.15 2.59 10.27
N PHE A 33 -9.06 2.62 8.94
CA PHE A 33 -9.99 1.91 8.05
C PHE A 33 -9.32 0.68 7.46
N THR A 34 -9.98 -0.46 7.52
CA THR A 34 -9.45 -1.73 7.01
C THR A 34 -10.57 -2.57 6.41
N GLN A 35 -10.21 -3.57 5.61
CA GLN A 35 -11.18 -4.51 5.06
C GLN A 35 -11.89 -5.28 6.19
N PRO A 36 -13.16 -5.68 6.00
CA PRO A 36 -13.85 -6.56 6.92
C PRO A 36 -13.07 -7.85 7.19
N ASP A 37 -13.30 -8.43 8.37
CA ASP A 37 -12.75 -9.73 8.73
C ASP A 37 -13.23 -10.79 7.71
N ARG A 38 -12.29 -11.59 7.20
CA ARG A 38 -12.59 -12.58 6.15
C ARG A 38 -12.12 -13.99 6.55
N PRO A 39 -12.81 -15.03 6.09
CA PRO A 39 -12.32 -16.41 6.22
C PRO A 39 -10.94 -16.53 5.56
N ARG A 40 -9.97 -17.13 6.27
CA ARG A 40 -8.61 -17.34 5.77
C ARG A 40 -8.16 -18.78 5.99
N GLY A 41 -7.37 -19.30 5.03
CA GLY A 41 -6.86 -20.67 5.06
C GLY A 41 -7.91 -21.73 4.74
N ARG A 42 -7.46 -23.00 4.67
CA ARG A 42 -8.30 -24.14 4.26
C ARG A 42 -9.48 -24.42 5.21
N ARG A 43 -9.40 -24.01 6.48
CA ARG A 43 -10.46 -24.21 7.49
C ARG A 43 -11.46 -23.07 7.56
N GLY A 44 -11.32 -22.02 6.75
CA GLY A 44 -12.26 -20.93 6.66
C GLY A 44 -12.52 -20.15 7.96
N LYS A 45 -11.61 -20.19 8.94
CA LYS A 45 -11.77 -19.38 10.16
C LYS A 45 -11.63 -17.90 9.83
N THR A 46 -12.58 -17.10 10.26
CA THR A 46 -12.52 -15.64 10.14
C THR A 46 -11.32 -15.11 10.90
N GLN A 47 -10.48 -14.33 10.22
CA GLN A 47 -9.30 -13.71 10.80
C GLN A 47 -9.35 -12.21 10.60
N PRO A 48 -9.05 -11.43 11.64
CA PRO A 48 -8.92 -9.98 11.52
C PRO A 48 -7.68 -9.61 10.67
N PRO A 49 -7.77 -8.51 9.91
CA PRO A 49 -6.62 -7.98 9.18
C PRO A 49 -5.48 -7.58 10.14
N PRO A 50 -4.20 -7.72 9.72
CA PRO A 50 -3.04 -7.28 10.52
C PRO A 50 -3.15 -5.82 11.00
N VAL A 51 -3.59 -4.92 10.14
CA VAL A 51 -3.79 -3.51 10.48
C VAL A 51 -4.84 -3.32 11.58
N LYS A 52 -5.94 -4.10 11.59
CA LYS A 52 -6.93 -4.08 12.67
C LYS A 52 -6.33 -4.48 14.02
N LEU A 53 -5.58 -5.59 14.04
CA LEU A 53 -4.95 -6.07 15.27
C LEU A 53 -4.00 -5.03 15.86
N LEU A 54 -3.19 -4.42 15.01
CA LEU A 54 -2.25 -3.37 15.41
C LEU A 54 -2.98 -2.13 15.95
N ALA A 55 -4.00 -1.65 15.25
CA ALA A 55 -4.79 -0.51 15.70
C ALA A 55 -5.43 -0.76 17.07
N GLN A 56 -5.98 -1.96 17.29
CA GLN A 56 -6.58 -2.35 18.58
C GLN A 56 -5.54 -2.39 19.71
N GLN A 57 -4.32 -2.86 19.46
CA GLN A 57 -3.22 -2.86 20.44
C GLN A 57 -2.87 -1.44 20.92
N HIS A 58 -3.01 -0.45 20.05
CA HIS A 58 -2.74 0.96 20.35
C HIS A 58 -4.00 1.76 20.73
N GLY A 59 -5.15 1.10 20.92
CA GLY A 59 -6.41 1.78 21.28
C GLY A 59 -6.95 2.74 20.21
N ILE A 60 -6.56 2.56 18.94
CA ILE A 60 -6.99 3.39 17.83
C ILE A 60 -8.35 2.90 17.33
N PRO A 61 -9.34 3.79 17.12
CA PRO A 61 -10.64 3.42 16.55
C PRO A 61 -10.51 2.71 15.20
N VAL A 62 -11.20 1.59 15.02
CA VAL A 62 -11.18 0.78 13.80
C VAL A 62 -12.54 0.79 13.11
N TYR A 63 -12.55 1.08 11.82
CA TYR A 63 -13.70 1.10 10.94
C TYR A 63 -13.54 0.06 9.83
N GLN A 64 -14.56 -0.75 9.59
CA GLN A 64 -14.55 -1.82 8.59
C GLN A 64 -15.73 -1.72 7.61
N PRO A 65 -15.87 -0.60 6.87
CA PRO A 65 -16.94 -0.45 5.91
C PRO A 65 -16.79 -1.46 4.77
N ALA A 66 -17.89 -2.06 4.30
CA ALA A 66 -17.87 -2.93 3.14
C ALA A 66 -17.41 -2.17 1.88
N ARG A 67 -17.83 -0.91 1.75
CA ARG A 67 -17.37 0.05 0.74
C ARG A 67 -17.19 1.41 1.38
N ILE A 68 -15.95 1.85 1.54
CA ILE A 68 -15.64 3.10 2.22
C ILE A 68 -16.28 4.31 1.53
N SER A 69 -16.32 4.33 0.20
CA SER A 69 -16.93 5.41 -0.59
C SER A 69 -18.46 5.52 -0.46
N ARG A 70 -19.10 4.59 0.26
CA ARG A 70 -20.53 4.60 0.52
C ARG A 70 -20.84 4.56 2.02
N ASP A 71 -20.20 3.61 2.71
CA ASP A 71 -20.58 3.24 4.07
C ASP A 71 -19.63 3.85 5.12
N GLY A 72 -18.52 4.47 4.70
CA GLY A 72 -17.49 4.99 5.60
C GLY A 72 -17.25 6.49 5.53
N VAL A 73 -17.94 7.21 4.64
CA VAL A 73 -17.69 8.65 4.40
C VAL A 73 -17.99 9.49 5.65
N ASP A 74 -19.12 9.24 6.33
CA ASP A 74 -19.50 10.00 7.51
C ASP A 74 -18.59 9.76 8.70
N ASP A 75 -18.14 8.50 8.89
CA ASP A 75 -17.16 8.17 9.91
C ASP A 75 -15.83 8.87 9.63
N PHE A 76 -15.38 8.83 8.37
CA PHE A 76 -14.15 9.48 7.95
C PHE A 76 -14.20 11.00 8.13
N ARG A 77 -15.32 11.64 7.75
CA ARG A 77 -15.53 13.08 7.93
C ARG A 77 -15.55 13.49 9.40
N ARG A 78 -16.16 12.67 10.28
CA ARG A 78 -16.19 12.94 11.74
C ARG A 78 -14.82 12.90 12.38
N LEU A 79 -13.88 12.16 11.84
CA LEU A 79 -12.50 12.13 12.32
C LEU A 79 -11.74 13.43 12.06
N GLN A 80 -12.18 14.26 11.11
CA GLN A 80 -11.53 15.51 10.72
C GLN A 80 -10.01 15.34 10.53
N PRO A 81 -9.55 14.43 9.66
CA PRO A 81 -8.12 14.22 9.45
C PRO A 81 -7.50 15.40 8.69
N ASP A 82 -6.29 15.78 9.10
CA ASP A 82 -5.46 16.71 8.32
C ASP A 82 -4.88 16.02 7.08
N LEU A 83 -4.52 14.75 7.22
CA LEU A 83 -3.91 13.91 6.20
C LEU A 83 -4.54 12.52 6.24
N ALA A 84 -4.76 11.93 5.09
CA ALA A 84 -5.03 10.50 4.99
C ALA A 84 -3.80 9.76 4.44
N VAL A 85 -3.60 8.53 4.90
CA VAL A 85 -2.55 7.64 4.43
C VAL A 85 -3.16 6.31 4.01
N THR A 86 -2.84 5.85 2.82
CA THR A 86 -3.22 4.51 2.33
C THR A 86 -1.98 3.64 2.14
N ALA A 87 -2.06 2.36 2.55
CA ALA A 87 -1.05 1.35 2.28
C ALA A 87 -1.73 -0.01 2.10
N ALA A 88 -1.84 -0.46 0.86
CA ALA A 88 -2.52 -1.71 0.48
C ALA A 88 -3.93 -1.83 1.10
N PHE A 89 -4.75 -0.81 0.98
CA PHE A 89 -6.11 -0.78 1.55
C PHE A 89 -7.08 -1.70 0.81
N GLY A 90 -6.99 -1.73 -0.53
CA GLY A 90 -7.79 -2.60 -1.38
C GLY A 90 -9.24 -2.11 -1.62
N GLN A 91 -9.49 -0.80 -1.47
CA GLN A 91 -10.73 -0.14 -1.89
C GLN A 91 -10.41 1.17 -2.62
N ILE A 92 -11.26 1.52 -3.58
CA ILE A 92 -11.17 2.78 -4.32
C ILE A 92 -11.81 3.89 -3.47
N LEU A 93 -11.12 5.04 -3.39
CA LEU A 93 -11.60 6.23 -2.72
C LEU A 93 -12.38 7.09 -3.70
N SER A 94 -13.54 7.61 -3.28
CA SER A 94 -14.29 8.60 -4.05
C SER A 94 -13.63 9.98 -3.95
N GLN A 95 -13.91 10.86 -4.89
CA GLN A 95 -13.45 12.25 -4.84
C GLN A 95 -13.88 12.92 -3.53
N GLU A 96 -15.11 12.65 -3.07
CA GLU A 96 -15.60 13.16 -1.79
C GLU A 96 -14.71 12.79 -0.59
N LEU A 97 -14.17 11.56 -0.56
CA LEU A 97 -13.22 11.14 0.49
C LEU A 97 -11.86 11.81 0.34
N LEU A 98 -11.39 11.98 -0.90
CA LEU A 98 -10.11 12.60 -1.20
C LEU A 98 -10.09 14.09 -0.84
N ASP A 99 -11.24 14.76 -0.89
CA ASP A 99 -11.39 16.19 -0.60
C ASP A 99 -11.52 16.50 0.91
N ILE A 100 -11.71 15.49 1.78
CA ILE A 100 -11.87 15.71 3.22
C ILE A 100 -10.56 16.16 3.89
N PRO A 101 -9.40 15.47 3.72
CA PRO A 101 -8.17 15.88 4.38
C PRO A 101 -7.55 17.10 3.70
N ARG A 102 -7.28 18.17 4.44
CA ARG A 102 -6.71 19.41 3.87
C ARG A 102 -5.35 19.22 3.19
N LEU A 103 -4.56 18.24 3.61
CA LEU A 103 -3.28 17.88 3.00
C LEU A 103 -3.42 16.77 1.96
N GLY A 104 -4.65 16.29 1.72
CA GLY A 104 -4.95 15.22 0.78
C GLY A 104 -4.70 13.81 1.33
N THR A 105 -4.58 12.86 0.40
CA THR A 105 -4.36 11.45 0.71
C THR A 105 -3.05 10.97 0.09
N VAL A 106 -2.16 10.43 0.92
CA VAL A 106 -0.88 9.83 0.50
C VAL A 106 -1.04 8.32 0.37
N ASN A 107 -0.60 7.74 -0.74
CA ASN A 107 -0.48 6.29 -0.90
C ASN A 107 0.98 5.85 -0.81
N VAL A 108 1.23 4.75 -0.07
CA VAL A 108 2.53 4.06 0.00
C VAL A 108 2.50 2.91 -0.99
N HIS A 109 3.02 3.15 -2.19
CA HIS A 109 3.00 2.19 -3.30
C HIS A 109 4.29 1.42 -3.41
N ALA A 110 4.20 0.09 -3.54
CA ALA A 110 5.35 -0.83 -3.52
C ALA A 110 6.01 -1.00 -4.89
N SER A 111 6.26 0.11 -5.59
CA SER A 111 7.06 0.15 -6.82
C SER A 111 7.73 1.52 -7.01
N LEU A 112 8.60 1.61 -8.02
CA LEU A 112 9.14 2.88 -8.52
C LEU A 112 8.21 3.41 -9.63
N LEU A 113 7.18 4.16 -9.24
CA LEU A 113 6.26 4.79 -10.21
C LEU A 113 7.02 5.70 -11.19
N PRO A 114 6.58 5.78 -12.45
CA PRO A 114 5.29 5.32 -12.98
C PRO A 114 5.24 3.83 -13.38
N LYS A 115 6.32 3.06 -13.16
CA LYS A 115 6.30 1.62 -13.43
C LYS A 115 5.48 0.86 -12.40
N TYR A 116 4.82 -0.21 -12.84
CA TYR A 116 4.05 -1.13 -11.98
C TYR A 116 2.90 -0.45 -11.24
N ARG A 117 2.12 0.41 -11.91
CA ARG A 117 0.81 0.84 -11.41
C ARG A 117 -0.10 -0.38 -11.23
N GLY A 118 -0.98 -0.36 -10.24
CA GLY A 118 -1.96 -1.41 -9.97
C GLY A 118 -1.68 -2.19 -8.69
N SER A 119 -2.38 -3.31 -8.52
CA SER A 119 -2.55 -3.95 -7.21
C SER A 119 -1.46 -4.97 -6.79
N SER A 120 -0.56 -5.36 -7.68
CA SER A 120 0.41 -6.44 -7.41
C SER A 120 1.85 -6.11 -7.86
N PRO A 121 2.36 -4.89 -7.60
CA PRO A 121 3.63 -4.43 -8.17
C PRO A 121 4.83 -5.31 -7.78
N VAL A 122 4.89 -5.79 -6.54
CA VAL A 122 6.00 -6.60 -6.02
C VAL A 122 6.11 -7.94 -6.76
N HIS A 123 4.98 -8.58 -6.99
CA HIS A 123 4.90 -9.87 -7.69
C HIS A 123 5.39 -9.74 -9.14
N TRP A 124 4.89 -8.71 -9.82
CA TRP A 124 5.26 -8.44 -11.21
C TRP A 124 6.72 -8.03 -11.37
N ALA A 125 7.25 -7.24 -10.43
CA ALA A 125 8.67 -6.89 -10.48
C ALA A 125 9.59 -8.13 -10.48
N ILE A 126 9.26 -9.17 -9.69
CA ILE A 126 10.01 -10.43 -9.68
C ILE A 126 9.79 -11.22 -10.96
N MET A 127 8.53 -11.36 -11.41
CA MET A 127 8.20 -12.12 -12.62
C MET A 127 8.84 -11.52 -13.87
N GLU A 128 8.90 -10.20 -13.97
CA GLU A 128 9.58 -9.46 -15.06
C GLU A 128 11.11 -9.48 -14.92
N GLY A 129 11.65 -9.97 -13.79
CA GLY A 129 13.08 -10.12 -13.58
C GLY A 129 13.80 -8.81 -13.24
N GLU A 130 13.08 -7.86 -12.65
CA GLU A 130 13.71 -6.64 -12.16
C GLU A 130 14.78 -6.96 -11.12
N THR A 131 15.93 -6.30 -11.25
CA THR A 131 17.01 -6.38 -10.27
C THR A 131 16.95 -5.28 -9.22
N LYS A 132 16.10 -4.28 -9.47
CA LYS A 132 15.88 -3.13 -8.59
C LYS A 132 14.40 -2.75 -8.61
N THR A 133 13.85 -2.51 -7.45
CA THR A 133 12.51 -1.98 -7.24
C THR A 133 12.55 -0.91 -6.15
N GLY A 134 11.44 -0.57 -5.54
CA GLY A 134 11.41 0.40 -4.45
C GLY A 134 10.00 0.72 -3.97
N VAL A 135 9.92 1.81 -3.26
CA VAL A 135 8.65 2.37 -2.78
C VAL A 135 8.51 3.80 -3.29
N THR A 136 7.30 4.15 -3.66
CA THR A 136 6.88 5.51 -3.98
C THR A 136 5.79 5.95 -3.01
N THR A 137 5.97 7.08 -2.33
CA THR A 137 4.84 7.81 -1.77
C THR A 137 4.30 8.75 -2.84
N MET A 138 2.99 8.78 -3.01
CA MET A 138 2.32 9.59 -4.02
C MET A 138 1.02 10.19 -3.47
N MET A 139 0.58 11.31 -4.05
CA MET A 139 -0.78 11.80 -3.81
C MET A 139 -1.78 10.86 -4.48
N THR A 140 -2.85 10.55 -3.79
CA THR A 140 -3.94 9.77 -4.36
C THR A 140 -4.91 10.71 -5.08
N ASP A 141 -5.22 10.39 -6.33
CA ASP A 141 -6.25 11.02 -7.15
C ASP A 141 -7.37 10.03 -7.51
N ALA A 142 -8.28 10.42 -8.39
CA ALA A 142 -9.38 9.56 -8.84
C ALA A 142 -8.93 8.40 -9.77
N GLY A 143 -7.69 8.42 -10.24
CA GLY A 143 -7.10 7.37 -11.07
C GLY A 143 -6.53 6.21 -10.23
N ILE A 144 -5.96 5.23 -10.93
CA ILE A 144 -5.27 4.11 -10.27
C ILE A 144 -3.78 4.39 -10.32
N ASP A 145 -3.21 4.77 -9.17
CA ASP A 145 -1.79 5.08 -8.98
C ASP A 145 -1.24 6.13 -9.98
N THR A 146 -2.06 7.15 -10.31
CA THR A 146 -1.76 8.20 -11.31
C THR A 146 -1.31 9.52 -10.72
N GLY A 147 -1.52 9.74 -9.43
CA GLY A 147 -1.22 11.02 -8.77
C GLY A 147 0.27 11.34 -8.68
N ASP A 148 0.56 12.57 -8.27
CA ASP A 148 1.92 13.09 -8.20
C ASP A 148 2.81 12.29 -7.27
N ILE A 149 4.02 11.98 -7.73
CA ILE A 149 5.09 11.39 -6.92
C ILE A 149 5.57 12.41 -5.90
N LEU A 150 5.62 11.99 -4.63
CA LEU A 150 6.19 12.75 -3.53
C LEU A 150 7.65 12.35 -3.30
N LEU A 151 7.88 11.19 -2.71
CA LEU A 151 9.21 10.64 -2.47
C LEU A 151 9.34 9.22 -3.04
N GLN A 152 10.56 8.85 -3.37
CA GLN A 152 10.88 7.49 -3.83
C GLN A 152 12.17 7.00 -3.17
N SER A 153 12.19 5.73 -2.83
CA SER A 153 13.40 5.05 -2.38
C SER A 153 13.55 3.69 -3.05
N THR A 154 14.78 3.35 -3.41
CA THR A 154 15.11 2.15 -4.17
C THR A 154 15.57 1.00 -3.28
N LEU A 155 15.31 -0.23 -3.73
CA LEU A 155 15.72 -1.47 -3.11
C LEU A 155 16.19 -2.46 -4.17
N ASN A 156 17.30 -3.16 -3.94
CA ASN A 156 17.73 -4.25 -4.84
C ASN A 156 16.89 -5.50 -4.54
N VAL A 157 16.44 -6.17 -5.59
CA VAL A 157 15.86 -7.52 -5.52
C VAL A 157 17.00 -8.51 -5.34
N LEU A 158 16.94 -9.36 -4.31
CA LEU A 158 18.00 -10.32 -4.04
C LEU A 158 17.87 -11.57 -4.92
N PRO A 159 19.00 -12.21 -5.29
CA PRO A 159 18.95 -13.47 -6.01
C PRO A 159 18.13 -14.52 -5.26
N GLY A 160 17.20 -15.15 -5.95
CA GLY A 160 16.34 -16.18 -5.35
C GLY A 160 15.17 -15.66 -4.48
N GLU A 161 15.09 -14.36 -4.25
CA GLU A 161 14.05 -13.75 -3.40
C GLU A 161 12.63 -13.98 -3.96
N THR A 162 11.69 -14.30 -3.07
CA THR A 162 10.27 -14.45 -3.38
C THR A 162 9.52 -13.13 -3.23
N ALA A 163 8.33 -13.02 -3.83
CA ALA A 163 7.49 -11.83 -3.66
C ALA A 163 7.09 -11.60 -2.18
N GLY A 164 6.91 -12.66 -1.42
CA GLY A 164 6.62 -12.55 0.01
C GLY A 164 7.77 -11.92 0.81
N GLU A 165 9.00 -12.38 0.58
CA GLU A 165 10.20 -11.84 1.24
C GLU A 165 10.46 -10.39 0.83
N LEU A 166 10.39 -10.10 -0.48
CA LEU A 166 10.54 -8.73 -0.98
C LEU A 166 9.46 -7.79 -0.42
N THR A 167 8.22 -8.26 -0.27
CA THR A 167 7.13 -7.47 0.31
C THR A 167 7.44 -7.03 1.75
N LEU A 168 8.06 -7.87 2.57
CA LEU A 168 8.45 -7.51 3.93
C LEU A 168 9.51 -6.40 3.93
N ARG A 169 10.54 -6.52 3.10
CA ARG A 169 11.60 -5.51 2.97
C ARG A 169 11.06 -4.19 2.42
N LEU A 170 10.12 -4.24 1.47
CA LEU A 170 9.46 -3.04 0.94
C LEU A 170 8.50 -2.42 1.96
N ALA A 171 7.91 -3.20 2.87
CA ALA A 171 7.10 -2.66 3.97
C ALA A 171 7.94 -1.81 4.92
N ASP A 172 9.12 -2.29 5.31
CA ASP A 172 10.06 -1.54 6.15
C ASP A 172 10.59 -0.27 5.47
N LEU A 173 10.90 -0.37 4.16
CA LEU A 173 11.30 0.78 3.36
C LEU A 173 10.17 1.79 3.23
N GLY A 174 8.95 1.32 2.95
CA GLY A 174 7.75 2.14 2.81
C GLY A 174 7.41 2.90 4.08
N ALA A 175 7.58 2.28 5.23
CA ALA A 175 7.39 2.92 6.52
C ALA A 175 8.35 4.11 6.72
N LYS A 176 9.63 3.97 6.33
CA LYS A 176 10.63 5.05 6.41
C LYS A 176 10.30 6.19 5.46
N VAL A 177 10.04 5.88 4.19
CA VAL A 177 9.69 6.89 3.17
C VAL A 177 8.39 7.62 3.52
N LEU A 178 7.43 6.92 4.14
CA LEU A 178 6.20 7.54 4.63
C LEU A 178 6.48 8.58 5.72
N LEU A 179 7.32 8.28 6.71
CA LEU A 179 7.66 9.24 7.76
C LEU A 179 8.32 10.50 7.20
N GLU A 180 9.29 10.34 6.30
CA GLU A 180 9.93 11.46 5.58
C GLU A 180 8.89 12.29 4.80
N THR A 181 7.94 11.62 4.16
CA THR A 181 6.86 12.28 3.40
C THR A 181 5.93 13.07 4.31
N VAL A 182 5.49 12.48 5.42
CA VAL A 182 4.59 13.14 6.37
C VAL A 182 5.26 14.34 7.00
N GLU A 183 6.53 14.23 7.38
CA GLU A 183 7.32 15.33 7.90
C GLU A 183 7.45 16.48 6.88
N ALA A 184 7.75 16.14 5.62
CA ALA A 184 7.85 17.14 4.54
C ALA A 184 6.51 17.84 4.28
N LEU A 185 5.39 17.11 4.35
CA LEU A 185 4.04 17.69 4.21
C LEU A 185 3.68 18.59 5.40
N GLU A 186 4.02 18.18 6.62
CA GLU A 186 3.78 18.97 7.84
C GLU A 186 4.50 20.33 7.78
N HIS A 187 5.70 20.36 7.21
CA HIS A 187 6.50 21.58 7.05
C HIS A 187 6.25 22.33 5.73
N GLY A 188 5.39 21.84 4.86
CA GLY A 188 5.00 22.50 3.62
C GLY A 188 6.07 22.54 2.52
N HIS A 189 7.06 21.63 2.57
CA HIS A 189 8.14 21.54 1.56
C HIS A 189 8.18 20.19 0.81
N CYS A 190 7.12 19.40 0.90
CA CYS A 190 7.04 18.13 0.18
C CYS A 190 7.02 18.34 -1.33
N PRO A 191 7.94 17.73 -2.10
CA PRO A 191 7.93 17.83 -3.54
C PRO A 191 6.68 17.17 -4.13
N ARG A 192 6.24 17.67 -5.29
CA ARG A 192 5.18 17.06 -6.09
C ARG A 192 5.66 17.00 -7.54
N ARG A 193 5.77 15.80 -8.08
CA ARG A 193 6.21 15.57 -9.45
C ARG A 193 5.17 14.77 -10.21
N PRO A 194 4.56 15.32 -11.28
CA PRO A 194 3.69 14.56 -12.16
C PRO A 194 4.41 13.32 -12.70
N GLN A 195 3.68 12.23 -12.86
CA GLN A 195 4.21 11.02 -13.47
C GLN A 195 4.35 11.17 -14.99
N GLU A 196 5.45 10.66 -15.55
CA GLU A 196 5.68 10.62 -16.99
C GLU A 196 4.89 9.46 -17.61
N GLU A 197 3.79 9.75 -18.29
CA GLU A 197 2.91 8.72 -18.89
C GLU A 197 3.64 7.79 -19.88
N GLY A 198 4.64 8.30 -20.60
CA GLY A 198 5.45 7.49 -21.53
C GLY A 198 6.30 6.40 -20.89
N LEU A 199 6.51 6.45 -19.56
CA LEU A 199 7.30 5.49 -18.80
C LEU A 199 6.44 4.55 -17.96
N MET A 200 5.10 4.69 -18.03
CA MET A 200 4.20 3.92 -17.20
C MET A 200 4.10 2.46 -17.65
N SER A 201 3.95 1.58 -16.68
CA SER A 201 3.45 0.23 -16.91
C SER A 201 2.33 -0.09 -15.92
N HIS A 202 1.34 -0.83 -16.40
CA HIS A 202 0.21 -1.27 -15.59
C HIS A 202 0.08 -2.77 -15.66
N TYR A 203 -0.05 -3.39 -14.49
CA TYR A 203 -0.17 -4.84 -14.38
C TYR A 203 -1.45 -5.24 -13.65
N PRO A 204 -2.11 -6.32 -14.09
CA PRO A 204 -3.37 -6.76 -13.49
C PRO A 204 -3.14 -7.36 -12.09
N MET A 205 -4.24 -7.40 -11.32
CA MET A 205 -4.29 -8.16 -10.07
C MET A 205 -3.98 -9.64 -10.35
N LEU A 206 -3.18 -10.25 -9.49
CA LEU A 206 -2.94 -11.69 -9.56
C LEU A 206 -4.26 -12.47 -9.40
N ARG A 207 -4.35 -13.56 -10.12
CA ARG A 207 -5.46 -14.51 -10.06
C ARG A 207 -4.90 -15.90 -9.79
N LYS A 208 -5.72 -16.79 -9.24
CA LYS A 208 -5.31 -18.15 -8.89
C LYS A 208 -4.80 -18.92 -10.12
N GLU A 209 -5.44 -18.71 -11.26
CA GLU A 209 -5.13 -19.39 -12.54
C GLU A 209 -3.73 -19.00 -13.06
N MET A 210 -3.20 -17.86 -12.66
CA MET A 210 -1.82 -17.46 -13.02
C MET A 210 -0.75 -18.32 -12.34
N GLY A 211 -1.10 -19.10 -11.32
CA GLY A 211 -0.22 -20.11 -10.71
C GLY A 211 0.05 -21.32 -11.59
N GLU A 212 -0.64 -21.48 -12.73
CA GLU A 212 -0.36 -22.54 -13.68
C GLU A 212 0.97 -22.28 -14.39
N ILE A 213 1.87 -23.29 -14.36
CA ILE A 213 3.19 -23.16 -14.95
C ILE A 213 3.11 -23.32 -16.45
N ASN A 214 3.57 -22.33 -17.20
CA ASN A 214 3.79 -22.45 -18.63
C ASN A 214 5.13 -23.13 -18.92
N TRP A 215 5.10 -24.43 -19.14
CA TRP A 215 6.29 -25.26 -19.40
C TRP A 215 7.00 -24.95 -20.72
N SER A 216 6.42 -24.16 -21.61
CA SER A 216 7.10 -23.73 -22.86
C SER A 216 8.07 -22.54 -22.63
N GLY A 217 8.04 -21.93 -21.45
CA GLY A 217 8.95 -20.86 -21.07
C GLY A 217 10.37 -21.36 -20.79
N SER A 218 11.34 -20.45 -20.77
CA SER A 218 12.70 -20.78 -20.33
C SER A 218 12.72 -21.13 -18.83
N ALA A 219 13.73 -21.92 -18.41
CA ALA A 219 13.89 -22.28 -17.00
C ALA A 219 13.96 -21.04 -16.09
N GLU A 220 14.58 -19.96 -16.57
CA GLU A 220 14.68 -18.70 -15.85
C GLU A 220 13.32 -18.01 -15.69
N GLN A 221 12.50 -17.96 -16.75
CA GLN A 221 11.15 -17.42 -16.71
C GLN A 221 10.26 -18.20 -15.75
N ILE A 222 10.32 -19.52 -15.79
CA ILE A 222 9.57 -20.40 -14.88
C ILE A 222 10.00 -20.16 -13.43
N ALA A 223 11.30 -20.08 -13.17
CA ALA A 223 11.82 -19.81 -11.83
C ALA A 223 11.41 -18.43 -11.30
N ARG A 224 11.38 -17.38 -12.15
CA ARG A 224 10.88 -16.05 -11.77
C ARG A 224 9.38 -16.07 -11.46
N SER A 225 8.59 -16.74 -12.32
CA SER A 225 7.15 -16.88 -12.12
C SER A 225 6.83 -17.57 -10.79
N LEU A 226 7.50 -18.68 -10.49
CA LEU A 226 7.33 -19.38 -9.20
C LEU A 226 7.63 -18.46 -8.02
N ARG A 227 8.76 -17.76 -8.02
CA ARG A 227 9.14 -16.83 -6.94
C ARG A 227 8.19 -15.63 -6.83
N GLY A 228 7.77 -15.08 -7.96
CA GLY A 228 6.81 -13.98 -8.04
C GLY A 228 5.42 -14.36 -7.54
N MET A 229 5.05 -15.65 -7.58
CA MET A 229 3.74 -16.13 -7.14
C MET A 229 3.73 -16.68 -5.71
N LEU A 230 4.87 -16.68 -5.01
CA LEU A 230 4.93 -17.07 -3.60
C LEU A 230 4.73 -15.86 -2.69
N PRO A 231 3.90 -16.00 -1.62
CA PRO A 231 3.21 -17.21 -1.14
C PRO A 231 1.85 -17.46 -1.81
N TRP A 232 1.40 -16.62 -2.72
CA TRP A 232 0.11 -16.75 -3.41
C TRP A 232 0.24 -16.19 -4.84
N PRO A 233 -0.36 -16.84 -5.85
CA PRO A 233 -1.21 -18.06 -5.82
C PRO A 233 -0.48 -19.35 -5.44
N GLY A 234 0.84 -19.47 -5.59
CA GLY A 234 1.70 -20.59 -5.18
C GLY A 234 1.71 -21.75 -6.13
#